data_1572d2754409542bd23cf9a64fd179d5
#
_entry.id   1572d2754409542bd23cf9a64fd179d5
#
_cell.length_a   1.000
_cell.length_b   1.000
_cell.length_c   1.000
_cell.angle_alpha   90.00
_cell.angle_beta   90.00
_cell.angle_gamma   90.00
#
_symmetry.space_group_name_H-M   'P 1'
#
loop_
_entity.id
_entity.type
_entity.pdbx_description
1 polymer ?
#
loop_
_entity_poly.entity_id
_entity_poly.type
_entity_poly.pdbx_seq_one_letter_code
_entity_poly.pdbx_strand_id
1 'polypeptide(L)'
;METADYLKDYYEQIDEDGRLCSRHGRVEYLTTMRYIEKYLKPGMSVIEIGAGTGRYSHALAQKGYHVDAVELLDHNIEIFKRHTLEGEPVTVTKGNALDLSAFESDKYDITLLLGPMYHLFTREEQSRALTEAFRVTKKGGVIFAAYCMGDAAVLSHGFMKGKIYDIIEKCMLDTETFETFSNPWDIFELYRKEDIDKLRSELDVEQLHFVAADGFANYMRQTLADMDEETYQIYLKYHFATCERQDMVGHSHHTLDVFRKNA
;
A
#
# COMPACT_ATOMS: atom_id res chain seq x y z
N MET A 1 8.94 -21.49 -9.80
CA MET A 1 8.63 -20.91 -8.48
C MET A 1 7.34 -20.12 -8.63
N GLU A 2 6.43 -20.24 -7.71
CA GLU A 2 5.20 -19.42 -7.69
C GLU A 2 5.53 -18.04 -7.12
N THR A 3 4.71 -17.04 -7.39
CA THR A 3 4.90 -15.66 -6.86
C THR A 3 5.09 -15.66 -5.35
N ALA A 4 4.35 -16.50 -4.63
CA ALA A 4 4.44 -16.64 -3.17
C ALA A 4 5.84 -17.07 -2.68
N ASP A 5 6.58 -17.87 -3.46
CA ASP A 5 7.94 -18.31 -3.09
C ASP A 5 8.93 -17.13 -3.13
N TYR A 6 8.83 -16.27 -4.18
CA TYR A 6 9.68 -15.06 -4.29
C TYR A 6 9.36 -14.06 -3.18
N LEU A 7 8.08 -13.88 -2.82
CA LEU A 7 7.66 -13.01 -1.73
C LEU A 7 8.21 -13.49 -0.40
N LYS A 8 8.13 -14.80 -0.14
CA LYS A 8 8.67 -15.39 1.09
C LYS A 8 10.17 -15.12 1.21
N ASP A 9 10.94 -15.45 0.17
CA ASP A 9 12.39 -15.25 0.17
C ASP A 9 12.77 -13.77 0.39
N TYR A 10 12.00 -12.84 -0.16
CA TYR A 10 12.22 -11.41 0.00
C TYR A 10 11.91 -10.93 1.43
N TYR A 11 10.71 -11.23 1.94
CA TYR A 11 10.26 -10.73 3.25
C TYR A 11 10.96 -11.40 4.43
N GLU A 12 11.55 -12.60 4.26
CA GLU A 12 12.42 -13.20 5.28
C GLU A 12 13.80 -12.51 5.38
N GLN A 13 14.21 -11.74 4.37
CA GLN A 13 15.52 -11.07 4.32
C GLN A 13 15.46 -9.57 4.68
N ILE A 14 14.28 -8.95 4.71
CA ILE A 14 14.12 -7.52 5.00
C ILE A 14 13.46 -7.29 6.35
N ASP A 15 13.78 -6.15 6.96
CA ASP A 15 13.08 -5.63 8.13
C ASP A 15 11.85 -4.81 7.70
N GLU A 16 10.76 -5.50 7.31
CA GLU A 16 9.51 -4.82 6.95
C GLU A 16 8.90 -4.07 8.14
N ASP A 17 9.06 -4.59 9.35
CA ASP A 17 8.58 -3.95 10.56
C ASP A 17 9.26 -2.59 10.81
N GLY A 18 10.57 -2.51 10.56
CA GLY A 18 11.35 -1.27 10.66
C GLY A 18 11.15 -0.28 9.50
N ARG A 19 10.66 -0.73 8.35
CA ARG A 19 10.56 0.10 7.14
C ARG A 19 9.77 1.40 7.38
N LEU A 20 8.60 1.31 7.97
CA LEU A 20 7.74 2.46 8.28
C LEU A 20 8.15 3.22 9.55
N CYS A 21 9.20 2.77 10.28
CA CYS A 21 9.73 3.45 11.45
C CYS A 21 10.77 4.52 11.09
N SER A 22 11.45 4.41 9.95
CA SER A 22 12.38 5.41 9.45
C SER A 22 11.67 6.74 9.17
N ARG A 23 12.40 7.88 9.21
CA ARG A 23 11.74 9.18 8.95
C ARG A 23 11.07 9.26 7.59
N HIS A 24 11.68 8.73 6.53
CA HIS A 24 11.05 8.71 5.21
C HIS A 24 9.84 7.76 5.15
N GLY A 25 9.92 6.55 5.75
CA GLY A 25 8.81 5.61 5.79
C GLY A 25 7.63 6.09 6.67
N ARG A 26 7.94 6.88 7.72
CA ARG A 26 6.88 7.53 8.53
C ARG A 26 6.04 8.53 7.74
N VAL A 27 6.55 9.12 6.65
CA VAL A 27 5.75 10.00 5.78
C VAL A 27 4.62 9.20 5.15
N GLU A 28 4.92 8.04 4.57
CA GLU A 28 3.93 7.10 4.02
C GLU A 28 2.90 6.68 5.07
N TYR A 29 3.39 6.20 6.22
CA TYR A 29 2.53 5.73 7.31
C TYR A 29 1.59 6.83 7.81
N LEU A 30 2.11 8.01 8.12
CA LEU A 30 1.32 9.12 8.66
C LEU A 30 0.32 9.66 7.65
N THR A 31 0.68 9.68 6.36
CA THR A 31 -0.22 10.09 5.28
C THR A 31 -1.36 9.10 5.16
N THR A 32 -1.06 7.81 5.05
CA THR A 32 -2.08 6.76 4.96
C THR A 32 -3.01 6.77 6.17
N MET A 33 -2.47 6.82 7.39
CA MET A 33 -3.28 6.90 8.62
C MET A 33 -4.18 8.14 8.65
N ARG A 34 -3.68 9.31 8.21
CA ARG A 34 -4.46 10.54 8.13
C ARG A 34 -5.69 10.38 7.23
N TYR A 35 -5.55 9.70 6.09
CA TYR A 35 -6.67 9.45 5.19
C TYR A 35 -7.62 8.37 5.73
N ILE A 36 -7.12 7.33 6.37
CA ILE A 36 -7.95 6.33 7.04
C ILE A 36 -8.79 7.01 8.14
N GLU A 37 -8.17 7.77 9.02
CA GLU A 37 -8.83 8.47 10.14
C GLU A 37 -9.89 9.47 9.69
N LYS A 38 -9.75 10.07 8.50
CA LYS A 38 -10.75 10.98 7.92
C LYS A 38 -12.12 10.31 7.72
N TYR A 39 -12.14 9.00 7.50
CA TYR A 39 -13.37 8.24 7.22
C TYR A 39 -13.80 7.34 8.37
N LEU A 40 -12.94 7.10 9.35
CA LEU A 40 -13.28 6.30 10.53
C LEU A 40 -14.29 7.00 11.44
N LYS A 41 -15.26 6.22 11.91
CA LYS A 41 -16.21 6.64 12.94
C LYS A 41 -16.28 5.58 14.04
N PRO A 42 -16.60 5.94 15.28
CA PRO A 42 -16.74 4.97 16.36
C PRO A 42 -17.65 3.80 16.00
N GLY A 43 -17.21 2.58 16.32
CA GLY A 43 -17.95 1.35 16.05
C GLY A 43 -17.82 0.77 14.64
N MET A 44 -17.05 1.41 13.76
CA MET A 44 -16.76 0.85 12.44
C MET A 44 -15.86 -0.38 12.52
N SER A 45 -16.09 -1.32 11.60
CA SER A 45 -15.27 -2.52 11.38
C SER A 45 -14.28 -2.29 10.24
N VAL A 46 -13.07 -2.79 10.42
CA VAL A 46 -11.97 -2.66 9.46
C VAL A 46 -11.49 -4.04 9.02
N ILE A 47 -11.15 -4.19 7.75
CA ILE A 47 -10.33 -5.31 7.26
C ILE A 47 -9.05 -4.76 6.64
N GLU A 48 -7.90 -5.36 6.97
CA GLU A 48 -6.62 -5.11 6.30
C GLU A 48 -6.19 -6.35 5.54
N ILE A 49 -6.04 -6.21 4.22
CA ILE A 49 -5.68 -7.28 3.28
C ILE A 49 -4.20 -7.09 2.91
N GLY A 50 -3.37 -8.10 3.18
CA GLY A 50 -1.92 -8.02 3.09
C GLY A 50 -1.34 -7.22 4.26
N ALA A 51 -1.71 -7.62 5.49
CA ALA A 51 -1.41 -6.84 6.70
C ALA A 51 0.08 -6.82 7.09
N GLY A 52 0.91 -7.67 6.48
CA GLY A 52 2.32 -7.78 6.84
C GLY A 52 2.50 -8.08 8.34
N THR A 53 3.33 -7.30 9.00
CA THR A 53 3.58 -7.40 10.45
C THR A 53 2.51 -6.71 11.32
N GLY A 54 1.46 -6.13 10.71
CA GLY A 54 0.28 -5.58 11.40
C GLY A 54 0.35 -4.11 11.77
N ARG A 55 1.22 -3.32 11.15
CA ARG A 55 1.47 -1.93 11.53
C ARG A 55 0.21 -1.07 11.58
N TYR A 56 -0.64 -1.13 10.57
CA TYR A 56 -1.92 -0.39 10.54
C TYR A 56 -2.97 -1.08 11.39
N SER A 57 -3.07 -2.41 11.34
CA SER A 57 -4.02 -3.19 12.12
C SER A 57 -3.89 -2.90 13.62
N HIS A 58 -2.68 -2.99 14.19
CA HIS A 58 -2.44 -2.70 15.61
C HIS A 58 -2.72 -1.24 15.95
N ALA A 59 -2.30 -0.29 15.09
CA ALA A 59 -2.57 1.12 15.33
C ALA A 59 -4.06 1.45 15.37
N LEU A 60 -4.88 0.78 14.56
CA LEU A 60 -6.34 0.94 14.54
C LEU A 60 -7.00 0.21 15.72
N ALA A 61 -6.54 -0.99 16.03
CA ALA A 61 -7.04 -1.78 17.19
C ALA A 61 -6.78 -1.07 18.52
N GLN A 62 -5.60 -0.46 18.70
CA GLN A 62 -5.26 0.36 19.87
C GLN A 62 -6.12 1.62 19.99
N LYS A 63 -6.74 2.07 18.90
CA LYS A 63 -7.76 3.15 18.91
C LYS A 63 -9.18 2.62 19.19
N GLY A 64 -9.33 1.31 19.44
CA GLY A 64 -10.60 0.66 19.77
C GLY A 64 -11.44 0.20 18.59
N TYR A 65 -10.88 0.16 17.38
CA TYR A 65 -11.56 -0.43 16.22
C TYR A 65 -11.36 -1.93 16.17
N HIS A 66 -12.40 -2.67 15.79
CA HIS A 66 -12.28 -4.10 15.50
C HIS A 66 -11.63 -4.26 14.11
N VAL A 67 -10.51 -4.99 14.07
CA VAL A 67 -9.73 -5.19 12.84
C VAL A 67 -9.59 -6.69 12.55
N ASP A 68 -10.08 -7.10 11.38
CA ASP A 68 -9.76 -8.40 10.79
C ASP A 68 -8.59 -8.20 9.81
N ALA A 69 -7.47 -8.89 10.04
CA ALA A 69 -6.29 -8.84 9.20
C ALA A 69 -6.13 -10.13 8.39
N VAL A 70 -5.76 -10.00 7.13
CA VAL A 70 -5.43 -11.13 6.23
C VAL A 70 -3.98 -10.99 5.79
N GLU A 71 -3.19 -12.04 5.97
CA GLU A 71 -1.78 -12.05 5.56
C GLU A 71 -1.44 -13.40 4.92
N LEU A 72 -0.60 -13.35 3.86
CA LEU A 72 -0.24 -14.53 3.07
C LEU A 72 0.90 -15.34 3.72
N LEU A 73 1.89 -14.65 4.29
CA LEU A 73 3.16 -15.23 4.72
C LEU A 73 3.13 -15.59 6.21
N ASP A 74 3.44 -16.85 6.52
CA ASP A 74 3.50 -17.34 7.91
C ASP A 74 4.49 -16.54 8.76
N HIS A 75 5.64 -16.14 8.18
CA HIS A 75 6.64 -15.33 8.87
C HIS A 75 6.06 -13.99 9.36
N ASN A 76 5.33 -13.28 8.51
CA ASN A 76 4.69 -12.03 8.89
C ASN A 76 3.58 -12.23 9.93
N ILE A 77 2.79 -13.31 9.79
CA ILE A 77 1.74 -13.67 10.77
C ILE A 77 2.35 -13.94 12.16
N GLU A 78 3.50 -14.59 12.22
CA GLU A 78 4.20 -14.83 13.51
C GLU A 78 4.66 -13.52 14.14
N ILE A 79 5.18 -12.57 13.36
CA ILE A 79 5.56 -11.24 13.84
C ILE A 79 4.31 -10.48 14.30
N PHE A 80 3.27 -10.46 13.49
CA PHE A 80 1.98 -9.86 13.81
C PHE A 80 1.47 -10.33 15.20
N LYS A 81 1.42 -11.65 15.39
CA LYS A 81 0.95 -12.26 16.65
C LYS A 81 1.83 -11.89 17.85
N ARG A 82 3.13 -11.74 17.66
CA ARG A 82 4.05 -11.30 18.73
C ARG A 82 3.80 -9.85 19.16
N HIS A 83 3.32 -9.01 18.23
CA HIS A 83 2.98 -7.61 18.51
C HIS A 83 1.57 -7.44 19.09
N THR A 84 0.70 -8.44 18.96
CA THR A 84 -0.68 -8.37 19.47
C THR A 84 -0.69 -8.31 20.98
N LEU A 85 -1.30 -7.28 21.54
CA LEU A 85 -1.45 -7.10 22.99
C LEU A 85 -2.66 -7.90 23.51
N GLU A 86 -2.63 -8.27 24.79
CA GLU A 86 -3.75 -8.94 25.43
C GLU A 86 -5.01 -8.04 25.40
N GLY A 87 -6.11 -8.58 24.87
CA GLY A 87 -7.38 -7.87 24.75
C GLY A 87 -7.45 -6.87 23.59
N GLU A 88 -6.42 -6.80 22.75
CA GLU A 88 -6.45 -5.97 21.54
C GLU A 88 -7.50 -6.51 20.55
N PRO A 89 -8.44 -5.67 20.05
CA PRO A 89 -9.52 -6.12 19.17
C PRO A 89 -9.05 -6.34 17.73
N VAL A 90 -8.05 -7.20 17.54
CA VAL A 90 -7.47 -7.55 16.23
C VAL A 90 -7.36 -9.06 16.10
N THR A 91 -7.66 -9.55 14.89
CA THR A 91 -7.44 -10.95 14.51
C THR A 91 -6.64 -11.02 13.24
N VAL A 92 -5.72 -11.99 13.11
CA VAL A 92 -5.00 -12.24 11.87
C VAL A 92 -5.30 -13.64 11.36
N THR A 93 -5.69 -13.72 10.09
CA THR A 93 -6.01 -14.98 9.38
C THR A 93 -5.05 -15.14 8.22
N LYS A 94 -4.52 -16.36 8.02
CA LYS A 94 -3.75 -16.68 6.82
C LYS A 94 -4.70 -16.69 5.62
N GLY A 95 -4.39 -15.91 4.59
CA GLY A 95 -5.23 -15.81 3.40
C GLY A 95 -4.54 -15.08 2.24
N ASN A 96 -5.21 -15.06 1.11
CA ASN A 96 -4.73 -14.43 -0.12
C ASN A 96 -5.74 -13.34 -0.53
N ALA A 97 -5.25 -12.18 -0.96
CA ALA A 97 -6.08 -11.10 -1.50
C ALA A 97 -6.98 -11.53 -2.67
N LEU A 98 -6.59 -12.59 -3.37
CA LEU A 98 -7.35 -13.16 -4.50
C LEU A 98 -8.55 -14.00 -4.07
N ASP A 99 -8.65 -14.37 -2.80
CA ASP A 99 -9.75 -15.19 -2.27
C ASP A 99 -10.04 -14.82 -0.80
N LEU A 100 -11.05 -14.00 -0.61
CA LEU A 100 -11.56 -13.62 0.70
C LEU A 100 -12.90 -14.32 1.02
N SER A 101 -13.15 -15.51 0.45
CA SER A 101 -14.40 -16.26 0.64
C SER A 101 -14.72 -16.62 2.10
N ALA A 102 -13.70 -16.63 2.96
CA ALA A 102 -13.86 -16.77 4.42
C ALA A 102 -14.56 -15.56 5.07
N PHE A 103 -14.67 -14.44 4.38
CA PHE A 103 -15.27 -13.21 4.88
C PHE A 103 -16.58 -12.91 4.14
N GLU A 104 -17.60 -12.53 4.89
CA GLU A 104 -18.90 -12.17 4.34
C GLU A 104 -18.84 -10.92 3.46
N SER A 105 -19.71 -10.87 2.46
CA SER A 105 -19.91 -9.67 1.64
C SER A 105 -20.53 -8.54 2.49
N ASP A 106 -20.21 -7.28 2.14
CA ASP A 106 -20.78 -6.10 2.77
C ASP A 106 -20.61 -6.06 4.30
N LYS A 107 -19.46 -6.55 4.81
CA LYS A 107 -19.17 -6.66 6.25
C LYS A 107 -18.42 -5.46 6.81
N TYR A 108 -17.47 -4.87 6.06
CA TYR A 108 -16.52 -3.89 6.58
C TYR A 108 -16.86 -2.47 6.14
N ASP A 109 -16.71 -1.52 7.07
CA ASP A 109 -16.88 -0.09 6.80
C ASP A 109 -15.66 0.49 6.11
N ILE A 110 -14.46 -0.02 6.47
CA ILE A 110 -13.16 0.37 5.93
C ILE A 110 -12.42 -0.89 5.47
N THR A 111 -11.94 -0.87 4.24
CA THR A 111 -11.10 -1.94 3.67
C THR A 111 -9.75 -1.36 3.26
N LEU A 112 -8.69 -1.94 3.81
CA LEU A 112 -7.31 -1.57 3.51
C LEU A 112 -6.68 -2.65 2.62
N LEU A 113 -6.22 -2.27 1.44
CA LEU A 113 -5.49 -3.10 0.47
C LEU A 113 -4.12 -2.43 0.23
N LEU A 114 -3.25 -2.45 1.26
CA LEU A 114 -2.06 -1.61 1.32
C LEU A 114 -0.75 -2.32 0.92
N GLY A 115 -0.83 -3.59 0.54
CA GLY A 115 0.34 -4.40 0.14
C GLY A 115 0.13 -5.18 -1.16
N PRO A 116 -0.99 -5.90 -1.31
CA PRO A 116 -1.14 -6.89 -2.36
C PRO A 116 -0.97 -6.36 -3.78
N MET A 117 -1.43 -5.14 -4.08
CA MET A 117 -1.44 -4.64 -5.47
C MET A 117 -0.05 -4.60 -6.11
N TYR A 118 1.00 -4.34 -5.36
CA TYR A 118 2.35 -4.35 -5.93
C TYR A 118 3.01 -5.74 -5.99
N HIS A 119 2.24 -6.80 -5.74
CA HIS A 119 2.71 -8.20 -5.85
C HIS A 119 1.82 -9.05 -6.77
N LEU A 120 0.90 -8.41 -7.50
CA LEU A 120 0.00 -9.04 -8.47
C LEU A 120 0.38 -8.60 -9.88
N PHE A 121 0.89 -9.53 -10.69
CA PHE A 121 1.56 -9.23 -11.96
C PHE A 121 0.67 -9.42 -13.18
N THR A 122 -0.56 -9.92 -13.00
CA THR A 122 -1.51 -10.06 -14.09
C THR A 122 -2.74 -9.19 -13.85
N ARG A 123 -3.33 -8.69 -14.93
CA ARG A 123 -4.57 -7.90 -14.85
C ARG A 123 -5.70 -8.65 -14.17
N GLU A 124 -5.79 -9.97 -14.40
CA GLU A 124 -6.79 -10.84 -13.81
C GLU A 124 -6.65 -10.89 -12.28
N GLU A 125 -5.42 -11.04 -11.78
CA GLU A 125 -5.15 -11.04 -10.34
C GLU A 125 -5.45 -9.68 -9.71
N GLN A 126 -5.02 -8.60 -10.35
CA GLN A 126 -5.25 -7.22 -9.90
C GLN A 126 -6.76 -6.91 -9.80
N SER A 127 -7.52 -7.20 -10.87
CA SER A 127 -8.98 -7.03 -10.89
C SER A 127 -9.67 -7.93 -9.86
N ARG A 128 -9.20 -9.16 -9.65
CA ARG A 128 -9.75 -10.09 -8.68
C ARG A 128 -9.53 -9.59 -7.25
N ALA A 129 -8.33 -9.14 -6.89
CA ALA A 129 -8.06 -8.61 -5.56
C ALA A 129 -8.93 -7.38 -5.25
N LEU A 130 -9.08 -6.46 -6.20
CA LEU A 130 -9.96 -5.31 -6.05
C LEU A 130 -11.44 -5.71 -5.96
N THR A 131 -11.88 -6.73 -6.72
CA THR A 131 -13.25 -7.25 -6.67
C THR A 131 -13.53 -7.88 -5.29
N GLU A 132 -12.61 -8.63 -4.72
CA GLU A 132 -12.75 -9.20 -3.39
C GLU A 132 -12.77 -8.12 -2.30
N ALA A 133 -11.88 -7.12 -2.38
CA ALA A 133 -11.90 -5.96 -1.49
C ALA A 133 -13.25 -5.20 -1.59
N PHE A 134 -13.76 -4.99 -2.81
CA PHE A 134 -15.06 -4.38 -3.05
C PHE A 134 -16.22 -5.24 -2.48
N ARG A 135 -16.16 -6.56 -2.66
CA ARG A 135 -17.20 -7.48 -2.18
C ARG A 135 -17.36 -7.41 -0.66
N VAL A 136 -16.26 -7.47 0.08
CA VAL A 136 -16.30 -7.47 1.55
C VAL A 136 -16.62 -6.10 2.16
N THR A 137 -16.45 -5.03 1.38
CA THR A 137 -16.76 -3.66 1.79
C THR A 137 -18.27 -3.41 1.75
N LYS A 138 -18.82 -2.80 2.80
CA LYS A 138 -20.22 -2.35 2.84
C LYS A 138 -20.53 -1.33 1.75
N LYS A 139 -21.77 -1.24 1.35
CA LYS A 139 -22.28 -0.10 0.57
C LYS A 139 -22.04 1.20 1.35
N GLY A 140 -21.46 2.19 0.69
CA GLY A 140 -21.02 3.45 1.31
C GLY A 140 -19.70 3.33 2.10
N GLY A 141 -19.14 2.13 2.25
CA GLY A 141 -17.82 1.89 2.85
C GLY A 141 -16.67 2.39 1.96
N VAL A 142 -15.50 2.56 2.55
CA VAL A 142 -14.33 3.16 1.87
C VAL A 142 -13.21 2.14 1.76
N ILE A 143 -12.64 2.07 0.55
CA ILE A 143 -11.52 1.21 0.20
C ILE A 143 -10.28 2.09 0.00
N PHE A 144 -9.16 1.65 0.54
CA PHE A 144 -7.85 2.25 0.41
C PHE A 144 -6.94 1.25 -0.30
N ALA A 145 -6.53 1.54 -1.53
CA ALA A 145 -5.63 0.68 -2.29
C ALA A 145 -4.30 1.40 -2.53
N ALA A 146 -3.19 0.76 -2.17
CA ALA A 146 -1.85 1.31 -2.37
C ALA A 146 -1.18 0.70 -3.60
N TYR A 147 -0.40 1.54 -4.30
CA TYR A 147 0.32 1.18 -5.53
C TYR A 147 1.74 1.71 -5.52
N CYS A 148 2.67 0.99 -6.17
CA CYS A 148 4.01 1.46 -6.47
C CYS A 148 4.06 2.09 -7.87
N MET A 149 4.69 3.28 -8.00
CA MET A 149 4.67 4.04 -9.24
C MET A 149 5.92 3.80 -10.08
N GLY A 150 5.72 3.48 -11.37
CA GLY A 150 6.80 3.16 -12.31
C GLY A 150 7.75 4.32 -12.57
N ASP A 151 7.22 5.52 -12.83
CA ASP A 151 8.07 6.69 -13.11
C ASP A 151 8.96 7.05 -11.91
N ALA A 152 8.46 6.89 -10.68
CA ALA A 152 9.25 7.08 -9.48
C ALA A 152 10.37 6.03 -9.33
N ALA A 153 10.08 4.77 -9.70
CA ALA A 153 11.08 3.70 -9.72
C ALA A 153 12.17 3.95 -10.76
N VAL A 154 11.80 4.38 -11.98
CA VAL A 154 12.76 4.76 -13.05
C VAL A 154 13.70 5.86 -12.55
N LEU A 155 13.17 6.92 -11.93
CA LEU A 155 13.99 8.01 -11.40
C LEU A 155 14.92 7.54 -10.29
N SER A 156 14.37 6.87 -9.27
CA SER A 156 15.15 6.54 -8.06
C SER A 156 16.08 5.35 -8.26
N HIS A 157 15.61 4.28 -8.90
CA HIS A 157 16.41 3.07 -9.11
C HIS A 157 17.21 3.18 -10.41
N GLY A 158 16.59 3.60 -11.51
CA GLY A 158 17.25 3.73 -12.79
C GLY A 158 18.33 4.80 -12.78
N PHE A 159 17.94 6.05 -12.59
CA PHE A 159 18.87 7.18 -12.73
C PHE A 159 19.68 7.48 -11.45
N MET A 160 19.04 7.65 -10.29
CA MET A 160 19.74 8.03 -9.07
C MET A 160 20.70 6.95 -8.56
N LYS A 161 20.35 5.67 -8.71
CA LYS A 161 21.23 4.53 -8.35
C LYS A 161 22.10 4.05 -9.53
N GLY A 162 21.98 4.67 -10.70
CA GLY A 162 22.79 4.33 -11.89
C GLY A 162 22.46 2.96 -12.51
N LYS A 163 21.25 2.45 -12.31
CA LYS A 163 20.81 1.13 -12.78
C LYS A 163 20.01 1.15 -14.08
N ILE A 164 19.98 2.29 -14.78
CA ILE A 164 19.14 2.45 -15.97
C ILE A 164 19.50 1.44 -17.08
N TYR A 165 20.76 1.18 -17.33
CA TYR A 165 21.18 0.19 -18.33
C TYR A 165 20.86 -1.24 -17.91
N ASP A 166 21.01 -1.57 -16.60
CA ASP A 166 20.69 -2.89 -16.08
C ASP A 166 19.19 -3.23 -16.30
N ILE A 167 18.28 -2.27 -16.08
CA ILE A 167 16.84 -2.47 -16.28
C ILE A 167 16.44 -2.51 -17.75
N ILE A 168 17.13 -1.78 -18.62
CA ILE A 168 16.93 -1.85 -20.07
C ILE A 168 17.37 -3.22 -20.61
N GLU A 169 18.56 -3.69 -20.22
CA GLU A 169 19.09 -5.00 -20.65
C GLU A 169 18.18 -6.15 -20.20
N LYS A 170 17.50 -6.01 -19.07
CA LYS A 170 16.51 -6.98 -18.56
C LYS A 170 15.12 -6.83 -19.20
N CYS A 171 14.94 -5.95 -20.16
CA CYS A 171 13.64 -5.64 -20.79
C CYS A 171 12.56 -5.21 -19.77
N MET A 172 12.95 -4.52 -18.69
CA MET A 172 12.03 -4.01 -17.66
C MET A 172 11.58 -2.57 -17.93
N LEU A 173 12.05 -1.95 -19.02
CA LEU A 173 11.74 -0.59 -19.41
C LEU A 173 11.70 -0.48 -20.93
N ASP A 174 10.61 0.05 -21.47
CA ASP A 174 10.55 0.51 -22.85
C ASP A 174 11.34 1.82 -22.99
N THR A 175 12.29 1.88 -23.92
CA THR A 175 13.17 3.05 -24.08
C THR A 175 12.57 4.21 -24.87
N GLU A 176 11.39 4.02 -25.48
CA GLU A 176 10.68 5.07 -26.23
C GLU A 176 9.55 5.66 -25.36
N THR A 177 8.77 4.82 -24.69
CA THR A 177 7.63 5.25 -23.87
C THR A 177 7.96 5.40 -22.39
N PHE A 178 9.10 4.84 -21.95
CA PHE A 178 9.50 4.70 -20.55
C PHE A 178 8.46 4.00 -19.68
N GLU A 179 7.66 3.12 -20.29
CA GLU A 179 6.77 2.22 -19.58
C GLU A 179 7.59 1.12 -18.91
N THR A 180 7.25 0.83 -17.65
CA THR A 180 7.92 -0.21 -16.87
C THR A 180 7.22 -1.55 -17.04
N PHE A 181 7.99 -2.64 -17.11
CA PHE A 181 7.50 -4.02 -17.11
C PHE A 181 8.04 -4.73 -15.90
N SER A 182 7.13 -5.39 -15.18
CA SER A 182 7.45 -6.07 -13.95
C SER A 182 7.35 -7.59 -14.12
N ASN A 183 8.10 -8.32 -13.31
CA ASN A 183 8.08 -9.77 -13.27
C ASN A 183 8.03 -10.25 -11.81
N PRO A 184 7.45 -11.43 -11.53
CA PRO A 184 7.34 -11.94 -10.15
C PRO A 184 8.66 -12.01 -9.37
N TRP A 185 9.78 -12.26 -10.05
CA TRP A 185 11.11 -12.30 -9.40
C TRP A 185 11.69 -10.93 -9.06
N ASP A 186 11.11 -9.84 -9.60
CA ASP A 186 11.48 -8.45 -9.25
C ASP A 186 10.66 -7.93 -8.06
N ILE A 187 9.70 -8.72 -7.59
CA ILE A 187 8.88 -8.52 -6.38
C ILE A 187 7.80 -7.45 -6.54
N PHE A 188 8.08 -6.33 -7.23
CA PHE A 188 7.15 -5.20 -7.29
C PHE A 188 6.57 -5.01 -8.69
N GLU A 189 5.24 -5.05 -8.76
CA GLU A 189 4.48 -4.53 -9.88
C GLU A 189 4.44 -3.00 -9.80
N LEU A 190 4.69 -2.35 -10.93
CA LEU A 190 4.79 -0.90 -11.04
C LEU A 190 3.69 -0.35 -11.94
N TYR A 191 3.03 0.69 -11.47
CA TYR A 191 1.86 1.24 -12.11
C TYR A 191 2.09 2.66 -12.64
N ARG A 192 1.34 3.03 -13.67
CA ARG A 192 1.00 4.41 -13.98
C ARG A 192 -0.42 4.73 -13.51
N LYS A 193 -0.72 6.02 -13.36
CA LYS A 193 -2.05 6.44 -12.90
C LYS A 193 -3.18 5.92 -13.80
N GLU A 194 -2.92 5.86 -15.10
CA GLU A 194 -3.86 5.36 -16.10
C GLU A 194 -4.25 3.90 -15.87
N ASP A 195 -3.32 3.07 -15.39
CA ASP A 195 -3.56 1.66 -15.08
C ASP A 195 -4.41 1.51 -13.83
N ILE A 196 -4.14 2.34 -12.82
CA ILE A 196 -4.93 2.41 -11.58
C ILE A 196 -6.36 2.88 -11.91
N ASP A 197 -6.51 3.92 -12.75
CA ASP A 197 -7.82 4.44 -13.17
C ASP A 197 -8.62 3.37 -13.94
N LYS A 198 -7.98 2.59 -14.82
CA LYS A 198 -8.62 1.48 -15.54
C LYS A 198 -9.09 0.39 -14.56
N LEU A 199 -8.24 -0.01 -13.59
CA LEU A 199 -8.60 -0.99 -12.57
C LEU A 199 -9.81 -0.55 -11.76
N ARG A 200 -9.79 0.68 -11.25
CA ARG A 200 -10.90 1.23 -10.48
C ARG A 200 -12.18 1.34 -11.30
N SER A 201 -12.10 1.67 -12.59
CA SER A 201 -13.28 1.84 -13.47
C SER A 201 -14.08 0.55 -13.69
N GLU A 202 -13.53 -0.61 -13.33
CA GLU A 202 -14.24 -1.89 -13.38
C GLU A 202 -15.21 -2.07 -12.20
N LEU A 203 -15.15 -1.20 -11.20
CA LEU A 203 -15.95 -1.26 -9.99
C LEU A 203 -16.98 -0.13 -9.95
N ASP A 204 -18.10 -0.38 -9.30
CA ASP A 204 -19.13 0.64 -9.06
C ASP A 204 -18.77 1.46 -7.81
N VAL A 205 -17.88 2.43 -8.00
CA VAL A 205 -17.29 3.25 -6.93
C VAL A 205 -17.16 4.72 -7.31
N GLU A 206 -17.12 5.56 -6.28
CA GLU A 206 -16.76 6.99 -6.37
C GLU A 206 -15.31 7.17 -5.91
N GLN A 207 -14.44 7.74 -6.75
CA GLN A 207 -13.10 8.14 -6.31
C GLN A 207 -13.20 9.34 -5.35
N LEU A 208 -12.58 9.21 -4.18
CA LEU A 208 -12.54 10.26 -3.17
C LEU A 208 -11.21 11.02 -3.19
N HIS A 209 -10.09 10.30 -3.26
CA HIS A 209 -8.75 10.85 -3.25
C HIS A 209 -7.81 10.01 -4.10
N PHE A 210 -6.79 10.66 -4.67
CA PHE A 210 -5.59 10.02 -5.18
C PHE A 210 -4.39 10.76 -4.59
N VAL A 211 -3.60 10.07 -3.78
CA VAL A 211 -2.67 10.68 -2.83
C VAL A 211 -1.24 10.19 -3.06
N ALA A 212 -0.28 11.10 -3.07
CA ALA A 212 1.13 10.78 -2.91
C ALA A 212 1.38 10.34 -1.47
N ALA A 213 1.48 9.04 -1.21
CA ALA A 213 1.60 8.53 0.16
C ALA A 213 2.94 8.92 0.80
N ASP A 214 4.03 8.87 0.05
CA ASP A 214 5.38 9.26 0.50
C ASP A 214 5.94 10.50 -0.25
N GLY A 215 5.34 10.91 -1.37
CA GLY A 215 5.77 12.07 -2.16
C GLY A 215 7.26 12.02 -2.50
N PHE A 216 8.00 13.07 -2.14
CA PHE A 216 9.44 13.14 -2.36
C PHE A 216 10.27 12.50 -1.25
N ALA A 217 9.66 11.95 -0.19
CA ALA A 217 10.39 11.43 0.97
C ALA A 217 11.39 10.33 0.58
N ASN A 218 11.05 9.50 -0.39
CA ASN A 218 11.91 8.42 -0.84
C ASN A 218 13.18 8.91 -1.55
N TYR A 219 13.11 10.05 -2.26
CA TYR A 219 14.29 10.68 -2.87
C TYR A 219 15.16 11.40 -1.84
N MET A 220 14.58 11.80 -0.72
CA MET A 220 15.21 12.61 0.33
C MET A 220 15.56 11.81 1.59
N ARG A 221 15.74 10.49 1.49
CA ARG A 221 15.91 9.59 2.66
C ARG A 221 16.98 10.10 3.64
N GLN A 222 18.18 10.40 3.13
CA GLN A 222 19.28 10.89 3.97
C GLN A 222 18.97 12.28 4.52
N THR A 223 18.48 13.19 3.68
CA THR A 223 18.12 14.55 4.10
C THR A 223 17.09 14.53 5.23
N LEU A 224 16.06 13.68 5.12
CA LEU A 224 15.04 13.54 6.16
C LEU A 224 15.60 12.90 7.43
N ALA A 225 16.54 11.96 7.31
CA ALA A 225 17.19 11.34 8.46
C ALA A 225 18.02 12.36 9.26
N ASP A 226 18.66 13.30 8.56
CA ASP A 226 19.55 14.32 9.15
C ASP A 226 18.79 15.58 9.64
N MET A 227 17.51 15.76 9.29
CA MET A 227 16.70 16.89 9.76
C MET A 227 16.56 16.88 11.28
N ASP A 228 16.58 18.05 11.91
CA ASP A 228 16.07 18.20 13.27
C ASP A 228 14.53 17.97 13.31
N GLU A 229 14.00 17.77 14.50
CA GLU A 229 12.57 17.43 14.65
C GLU A 229 11.65 18.59 14.23
N GLU A 230 12.02 19.84 14.51
CA GLU A 230 11.22 21.00 14.14
C GLU A 230 11.09 21.12 12.61
N THR A 231 12.21 21.04 11.90
CA THR A 231 12.26 21.04 10.43
C THR A 231 11.46 19.85 9.85
N TYR A 232 11.60 18.66 10.43
CA TYR A 232 10.84 17.49 9.99
C TYR A 232 9.33 17.67 10.16
N GLN A 233 8.85 18.29 11.25
CA GLN A 233 7.43 18.60 11.44
C GLN A 233 6.92 19.63 10.41
N ILE A 234 7.74 20.59 9.99
CA ILE A 234 7.42 21.52 8.90
C ILE A 234 7.34 20.76 7.56
N TYR A 235 8.26 19.84 7.30
CA TYR A 235 8.21 18.98 6.11
C TYR A 235 6.92 18.15 6.05
N LEU A 236 6.51 17.54 7.16
CA LEU A 236 5.25 16.79 7.22
C LEU A 236 4.03 17.69 6.90
N LYS A 237 3.99 18.90 7.45
CA LYS A 237 2.92 19.87 7.13
C LYS A 237 2.89 20.23 5.65
N TYR A 238 4.08 20.48 5.06
CA TYR A 238 4.20 20.73 3.62
C TYR A 238 3.70 19.54 2.80
N HIS A 239 4.15 18.32 3.14
CA HIS A 239 3.74 17.11 2.46
C HIS A 239 2.21 16.93 2.53
N PHE A 240 1.60 17.06 3.69
CA PHE A 240 0.14 16.95 3.84
C PHE A 240 -0.65 18.02 3.09
N ALA A 241 -0.07 19.18 2.87
CA ALA A 241 -0.69 20.24 2.08
C ALA A 241 -0.58 20.02 0.56
N THR A 242 0.34 19.16 0.13
CA THR A 242 0.67 18.99 -1.30
C THR A 242 0.43 17.57 -1.82
N CYS A 243 0.16 16.58 -0.96
CA CYS A 243 0.08 15.17 -1.34
C CYS A 243 -1.08 14.81 -2.29
N GLU A 244 -2.10 15.65 -2.44
CA GLU A 244 -3.18 15.48 -3.42
C GLU A 244 -2.97 16.33 -4.69
N ARG A 245 -1.90 17.12 -4.79
CA ARG A 245 -1.65 17.93 -5.97
C ARG A 245 -1.34 17.03 -7.17
N GLN A 246 -2.15 17.12 -8.22
CA GLN A 246 -2.04 16.26 -9.39
C GLN A 246 -0.72 16.45 -10.17
N ASP A 247 -0.12 17.64 -10.08
CA ASP A 247 1.19 17.95 -10.65
C ASP A 247 2.36 17.38 -9.83
N MET A 248 2.11 16.73 -8.69
CA MET A 248 3.14 16.17 -7.80
C MET A 248 2.96 14.67 -7.49
N VAL A 249 1.74 14.15 -7.58
CA VAL A 249 1.42 12.76 -7.17
C VAL A 249 2.20 11.73 -7.99
N GLY A 250 2.37 11.93 -9.30
CA GLY A 250 3.02 10.98 -10.20
C GLY A 250 4.50 10.68 -9.89
N HIS A 251 5.16 11.49 -9.05
CA HIS A 251 6.53 11.28 -8.61
C HIS A 251 6.64 10.59 -7.24
N SER A 252 5.53 10.27 -6.60
CA SER A 252 5.53 9.49 -5.35
C SER A 252 5.89 8.03 -5.63
N HIS A 253 6.70 7.41 -4.78
CA HIS A 253 6.96 5.97 -4.90
C HIS A 253 5.74 5.15 -4.58
N HIS A 254 5.04 5.54 -3.51
CA HIS A 254 3.77 4.93 -3.12
C HIS A 254 2.64 5.93 -3.30
N THR A 255 1.55 5.48 -3.91
CA THR A 255 0.32 6.24 -4.01
C THR A 255 -0.80 5.50 -3.32
N LEU A 256 -1.80 6.26 -2.86
CA LEU A 256 -2.99 5.73 -2.22
C LEU A 256 -4.21 6.18 -3.03
N ASP A 257 -4.93 5.24 -3.63
CA ASP A 257 -6.23 5.46 -4.25
C ASP A 257 -7.32 5.17 -3.21
N VAL A 258 -8.13 6.18 -2.92
CA VAL A 258 -9.20 6.10 -1.93
C VAL A 258 -10.53 6.26 -2.65
N PHE A 259 -11.39 5.26 -2.52
CA PHE A 259 -12.67 5.26 -3.21
C PHE A 259 -13.79 4.64 -2.37
N ARG A 260 -15.01 5.07 -2.61
CA ARG A 260 -16.21 4.62 -1.89
C ARG A 260 -17.03 3.67 -2.74
N LYS A 261 -17.44 2.54 -2.17
CA LYS A 261 -18.45 1.66 -2.78
C LYS A 261 -19.80 2.37 -2.84
N ASN A 262 -20.38 2.45 -4.04
CA ASN A 262 -21.69 3.07 -4.22
C ASN A 262 -22.80 2.32 -3.43
N ALA A 263 -23.88 3.06 -3.12
CA ALA A 263 -24.96 2.58 -2.24
C ALA A 263 -25.88 1.52 -2.93
#